data_275b52511422b5fe27049e4e3951abaa
#
_entry.id   275b52511422b5fe27049e4e3951abaa
#
_cell.length_a   1.000
_cell.length_b   1.000
_cell.length_c   1.000
_cell.angle_alpha   90.00
_cell.angle_beta   90.00
_cell.angle_gamma   90.00
#
_symmetry.space_group_name_H-M   'P 1'
#
loop_
_entity.id
_entity.type
_entity.pdbx_description
1 polymer ?
#
loop_
_entity_poly.entity_id
_entity_poly.type
_entity_poly.pdbx_seq_one_letter_code
_entity_poly.pdbx_strand_id
1 'polypeptide(L)'
;MRSTLLRIVALLGYLFFLSSCAGLDVKLDTAKKSSIKGNRVIIFPFYDPFYRGRQIQGVGEPFATVFTNKLLAAGVSAELPKSREFSSLNMVDIEKACRYAADNGYTMLIIGVVTEWIEGATNWSGTVDVAALSVKVYSSKTCELSASASGRENGTWFTFVNAPTTRFFEPLSEKIVEALLK
;
A
#
# COMPACT_ATOMS: atom_id res chain seq x y z
N MET A 1 -9.51 29.41 -43.54
CA MET A 1 -8.80 28.11 -43.38
C MET A 1 -7.75 28.09 -42.29
N ARG A 2 -6.95 29.14 -42.00
CA ARG A 2 -5.94 29.14 -40.92
C ARG A 2 -6.51 29.03 -39.51
N SER A 3 -7.68 29.61 -39.22
CA SER A 3 -8.28 29.57 -37.86
C SER A 3 -8.84 28.20 -37.47
N THR A 4 -9.30 27.42 -38.42
CA THR A 4 -9.85 26.07 -38.21
C THR A 4 -8.72 25.07 -37.88
N LEU A 5 -7.60 25.19 -38.57
CA LEU A 5 -6.43 24.34 -38.32
C LEU A 5 -5.86 24.55 -36.92
N LEU A 6 -5.80 25.80 -36.45
CA LEU A 6 -5.31 26.14 -35.09
C LEU A 6 -6.20 25.56 -33.98
N ARG A 7 -7.54 25.55 -34.22
CA ARG A 7 -8.50 24.97 -33.28
C ARG A 7 -8.38 23.45 -33.17
N ILE A 8 -8.15 22.77 -34.31
CA ILE A 8 -7.99 21.31 -34.37
C ILE A 8 -6.68 20.89 -33.66
N VAL A 9 -5.59 21.63 -33.88
CA VAL A 9 -4.32 21.35 -33.20
C VAL A 9 -4.42 21.58 -31.69
N ALA A 10 -5.13 22.64 -31.25
CA ALA A 10 -5.37 22.90 -29.83
C ALA A 10 -6.27 21.80 -29.20
N LEU A 11 -7.28 21.31 -29.91
CA LEU A 11 -8.16 20.25 -29.43
C LEU A 11 -7.42 18.89 -29.32
N LEU A 12 -6.59 18.56 -30.30
CA LEU A 12 -5.73 17.36 -30.27
C LEU A 12 -4.70 17.42 -29.15
N GLY A 13 -4.11 18.60 -28.91
CA GLY A 13 -3.20 18.81 -27.76
C GLY A 13 -3.90 18.59 -26.42
N TYR A 14 -5.15 19.05 -26.28
CA TYR A 14 -5.92 18.87 -25.04
C TYR A 14 -6.31 17.40 -24.79
N LEU A 15 -6.61 16.63 -25.83
CA LEU A 15 -6.89 15.20 -25.73
C LEU A 15 -5.66 14.37 -25.29
N PHE A 16 -4.45 14.78 -25.68
CA PHE A 16 -3.22 14.10 -25.23
C PHE A 16 -2.91 14.32 -23.76
N PHE A 17 -3.37 15.43 -23.14
CA PHE A 17 -3.15 15.69 -21.72
C PHE A 17 -4.10 14.90 -20.80
N LEU A 18 -5.18 14.32 -21.30
CA LEU A 18 -6.16 13.58 -20.51
C LEU A 18 -5.83 12.09 -20.35
N SER A 19 -4.82 11.57 -21.02
CA SER A 19 -4.47 10.14 -21.00
C SER A 19 -3.30 9.78 -20.05
N SER A 20 -2.90 10.67 -19.16
CA SER A 20 -1.94 10.35 -18.10
C SER A 20 -2.66 9.67 -16.93
N CYS A 21 -3.25 8.51 -17.16
CA CYS A 21 -3.68 7.64 -16.06
C CYS A 21 -2.43 7.04 -15.39
N ALA A 22 -2.09 7.54 -14.19
CA ALA A 22 -1.25 6.79 -13.28
C ALA A 22 -1.97 5.46 -13.01
N GLY A 23 -1.41 4.35 -13.51
CA GLY A 23 -2.04 3.04 -13.39
C GLY A 23 -1.81 2.48 -11.99
N LEU A 24 -2.82 2.56 -11.12
CA LEU A 24 -2.85 1.80 -9.88
C LEU A 24 -3.40 0.41 -10.18
N ASP A 25 -2.56 -0.62 -10.07
CA ASP A 25 -2.97 -2.02 -10.20
C ASP A 25 -3.09 -2.65 -8.81
N VAL A 26 -4.29 -3.10 -8.45
CA VAL A 26 -4.55 -3.82 -7.19
C VAL A 26 -5.07 -5.21 -7.51
N LYS A 27 -4.34 -6.23 -7.08
CA LYS A 27 -4.75 -7.64 -7.14
C LYS A 27 -5.24 -8.08 -5.78
N LEU A 28 -6.45 -8.62 -5.75
CA LEU A 28 -7.01 -9.29 -4.58
C LEU A 28 -6.93 -10.79 -4.82
N ASP A 29 -6.25 -11.50 -3.93
CA ASP A 29 -6.25 -12.95 -3.88
C ASP A 29 -6.97 -13.37 -2.59
N THR A 30 -8.23 -13.78 -2.72
CA THR A 30 -9.05 -14.20 -1.59
C THR A 30 -9.04 -15.72 -1.50
N ALA A 31 -8.17 -16.27 -0.67
CA ALA A 31 -8.18 -17.71 -0.37
C ALA A 31 -9.47 -18.14 0.39
N LYS A 32 -10.06 -17.25 1.16
CA LYS A 32 -11.39 -17.38 1.80
C LYS A 32 -11.97 -15.98 1.97
N LYS A 33 -13.24 -15.80 1.61
CA LYS A 33 -13.97 -14.53 1.72
C LYS A 33 -14.35 -14.27 3.20
N SER A 34 -13.35 -13.94 4.02
CA SER A 34 -13.59 -13.50 5.40
C SER A 34 -13.49 -11.97 5.42
N SER A 35 -14.64 -11.33 5.58
CA SER A 35 -14.70 -9.87 5.73
C SER A 35 -13.97 -9.47 7.01
N ILE A 36 -13.08 -8.48 6.93
CA ILE A 36 -12.45 -7.88 8.11
C ILE A 36 -13.42 -6.96 8.87
N LYS A 37 -14.62 -6.66 8.29
CA LYS A 37 -15.66 -5.85 8.95
C LYS A 37 -16.16 -6.53 10.22
N GLY A 38 -16.35 -5.73 11.28
CA GLY A 38 -16.83 -6.23 12.57
C GLY A 38 -15.78 -6.97 13.41
N ASN A 39 -14.56 -7.09 12.92
CA ASN A 39 -13.45 -7.70 13.64
C ASN A 39 -12.59 -6.64 14.33
N ARG A 40 -11.91 -7.03 15.43
CA ARG A 40 -10.81 -6.27 16.02
C ARG A 40 -9.53 -6.70 15.35
N VAL A 41 -8.88 -5.76 14.69
CA VAL A 41 -7.71 -6.03 13.82
C VAL A 41 -6.48 -5.38 14.41
N ILE A 42 -5.38 -6.11 14.53
CA ILE A 42 -4.06 -5.55 14.80
C ILE A 42 -3.23 -5.54 13.53
N ILE A 43 -2.55 -4.43 13.27
CA ILE A 43 -1.68 -4.27 12.10
C ILE A 43 -0.25 -4.21 12.59
N PHE A 44 0.56 -5.19 12.22
CA PHE A 44 1.99 -5.17 12.56
C PHE A 44 2.73 -4.18 11.66
N PRO A 45 3.87 -3.59 12.11
CA PRO A 45 4.71 -2.77 11.26
C PRO A 45 5.03 -3.51 9.95
N PHE A 46 4.85 -2.83 8.83
CA PHE A 46 5.13 -3.45 7.54
C PHE A 46 6.64 -3.59 7.36
N TYR A 47 7.04 -4.70 6.74
CA TYR A 47 8.44 -4.98 6.50
C TYR A 47 9.00 -4.00 5.47
N ASP A 48 10.15 -3.41 5.82
CA ASP A 48 10.84 -2.44 4.98
C ASP A 48 11.36 -3.07 3.68
N PRO A 49 11.26 -2.35 2.55
CA PRO A 49 11.65 -2.88 1.25
C PRO A 49 13.18 -3.05 1.10
N PHE A 50 13.55 -3.93 0.16
CA PHE A 50 14.92 -4.07 -0.30
C PHE A 50 15.09 -3.47 -1.69
N TYR A 51 16.16 -2.70 -1.87
CA TYR A 51 16.57 -2.21 -3.17
C TYR A 51 18.07 -2.45 -3.35
N ARG A 52 18.45 -3.15 -4.42
CA ARG A 52 19.84 -3.50 -4.74
C ARG A 52 20.60 -4.15 -3.57
N GLY A 53 19.92 -5.05 -2.85
CA GLY A 53 20.51 -5.80 -1.73
C GLY A 53 20.64 -5.02 -0.41
N ARG A 54 20.12 -3.79 -0.34
CA ARG A 54 20.07 -2.99 0.89
C ARG A 54 18.63 -2.77 1.33
N GLN A 55 18.35 -2.90 2.61
CA GLN A 55 17.06 -2.56 3.19
C GLN A 55 16.93 -1.04 3.29
N ILE A 56 15.80 -0.51 2.76
CA ILE A 56 15.46 0.91 2.88
C ILE A 56 14.63 1.07 4.15
N GLN A 57 15.28 1.54 5.21
CA GLN A 57 14.67 1.65 6.53
C GLN A 57 13.69 2.81 6.64
N GLY A 58 12.68 2.64 7.50
CA GLY A 58 11.75 3.72 7.87
C GLY A 58 10.59 3.93 6.89
N VAL A 59 10.34 2.98 5.99
CA VAL A 59 9.22 3.03 5.04
C VAL A 59 8.01 2.26 5.58
N GLY A 60 8.22 1.08 6.14
CA GLY A 60 7.16 0.16 6.51
C GLY A 60 6.30 0.64 7.68
N GLU A 61 6.88 1.25 8.70
CA GLU A 61 6.14 1.72 9.87
C GLU A 61 5.19 2.90 9.58
N PRO A 62 5.63 3.97 8.88
CA PRO A 62 4.72 5.03 8.43
C PRO A 62 3.63 4.49 7.50
N PHE A 63 3.96 3.54 6.63
CA PHE A 63 2.98 2.92 5.74
C PHE A 63 1.91 2.15 6.53
N ALA A 64 2.31 1.33 7.52
CA ALA A 64 1.38 0.63 8.41
C ALA A 64 0.48 1.60 9.18
N THR A 65 1.02 2.77 9.58
CA THR A 65 0.24 3.84 10.24
C THR A 65 -0.84 4.40 9.33
N VAL A 66 -0.49 4.77 8.10
CA VAL A 66 -1.47 5.27 7.11
C VAL A 66 -2.52 4.20 6.80
N PHE A 67 -2.10 2.95 6.62
CA PHE A 67 -2.99 1.83 6.38
C PHE A 67 -3.99 1.62 7.53
N THR A 68 -3.51 1.70 8.78
CA THR A 68 -4.37 1.63 9.98
C THR A 68 -5.40 2.73 9.99
N ASN A 69 -5.01 3.97 9.68
CA ASN A 69 -5.91 5.11 9.60
C ASN A 69 -6.99 4.93 8.52
N LYS A 70 -6.65 4.34 7.36
CA LYS A 70 -7.63 4.02 6.31
C LYS A 70 -8.63 2.94 6.75
N LEU A 71 -8.20 1.92 7.50
CA LEU A 71 -9.08 0.93 8.10
C LEU A 71 -10.03 1.56 9.12
N LEU A 72 -9.53 2.42 10.01
CA LEU A 72 -10.35 3.16 10.98
C LEU A 72 -11.38 4.05 10.29
N ALA A 73 -10.99 4.78 9.26
CA ALA A 73 -11.89 5.60 8.45
C ALA A 73 -12.98 4.78 7.74
N ALA A 74 -12.68 3.52 7.41
CA ALA A 74 -13.62 2.56 6.84
C ALA A 74 -14.49 1.83 7.88
N GLY A 75 -14.40 2.20 9.17
CA GLY A 75 -15.20 1.64 10.25
C GLY A 75 -14.70 0.31 10.81
N VAL A 76 -13.46 -0.08 10.51
CA VAL A 76 -12.82 -1.27 11.09
C VAL A 76 -12.13 -0.89 12.39
N SER A 77 -12.32 -1.64 13.46
CA SER A 77 -11.55 -1.46 14.71
C SER A 77 -10.12 -1.96 14.51
N ALA A 78 -9.18 -1.04 14.31
CA ALA A 78 -7.80 -1.33 13.91
C ALA A 78 -6.80 -0.60 14.83
N GLU A 79 -5.73 -1.28 15.21
CA GLU A 79 -4.68 -0.74 16.09
C GLU A 79 -3.30 -1.25 15.65
N LEU A 80 -2.26 -0.49 15.99
CA LEU A 80 -0.86 -0.94 15.93
C LEU A 80 -0.45 -1.58 17.26
N PRO A 81 0.51 -2.54 17.27
CA PRO A 81 0.99 -3.14 18.50
C PRO A 81 1.70 -2.10 19.38
N LYS A 82 1.41 -2.14 20.69
CA LYS A 82 2.08 -1.27 21.68
C LYS A 82 3.48 -1.77 22.03
N SER A 83 3.79 -3.02 21.73
CA SER A 83 5.08 -3.63 21.99
C SER A 83 6.11 -3.17 20.96
N ARG A 84 7.28 -2.75 21.43
CA ARG A 84 8.45 -2.44 20.59
C ARG A 84 9.15 -3.69 20.02
N GLU A 85 8.67 -4.86 20.36
CA GLU A 85 9.20 -6.14 19.91
C GLU A 85 9.00 -6.35 18.39
N PHE A 86 7.99 -5.68 17.82
CA PHE A 86 7.70 -5.72 16.40
C PHE A 86 8.25 -4.47 15.70
N SER A 87 9.05 -4.70 14.68
CA SER A 87 9.75 -3.65 13.93
C SER A 87 9.65 -3.90 12.43
N SER A 88 9.69 -2.84 11.64
CA SER A 88 9.74 -2.92 10.17
C SER A 88 11.05 -3.50 9.62
N LEU A 89 12.09 -3.57 10.44
CA LEU A 89 13.41 -4.08 10.04
C LEU A 89 13.46 -5.60 9.89
N ASN A 90 12.56 -6.32 10.54
CA ASN A 90 12.51 -7.78 10.51
C ASN A 90 11.14 -8.27 10.05
N MET A 91 11.14 -9.36 9.28
CA MET A 91 9.89 -10.05 8.99
C MET A 91 9.25 -10.55 10.27
N VAL A 92 7.97 -10.27 10.42
CA VAL A 92 7.20 -10.70 11.58
C VAL A 92 7.04 -12.22 11.55
N ASP A 93 7.41 -12.88 12.64
CA ASP A 93 7.09 -14.28 12.86
C ASP A 93 5.57 -14.42 13.02
N ILE A 94 4.95 -15.18 12.11
CA ILE A 94 3.49 -15.30 12.02
C ILE A 94 2.91 -15.94 13.27
N GLU A 95 3.53 -17.01 13.79
CA GLU A 95 3.02 -17.70 14.99
C GLU A 95 3.09 -16.80 16.23
N LYS A 96 4.18 -16.04 16.36
CA LYS A 96 4.36 -15.07 17.44
C LYS A 96 3.34 -13.93 17.32
N ALA A 97 3.10 -13.44 16.10
CA ALA A 97 2.10 -12.41 15.83
C ALA A 97 0.68 -12.90 16.14
N CYS A 98 0.34 -14.14 15.76
CA CYS A 98 -0.95 -14.75 16.07
C CYS A 98 -1.18 -14.86 17.59
N ARG A 99 -0.19 -15.36 18.33
CA ARG A 99 -0.27 -15.44 19.80
C ARG A 99 -0.46 -14.06 20.42
N TYR A 100 0.37 -13.10 20.04
CA TYR A 100 0.23 -11.73 20.51
C TYR A 100 -1.17 -11.16 20.24
N ALA A 101 -1.68 -11.35 19.02
CA ALA A 101 -3.01 -10.88 18.65
C ALA A 101 -4.10 -11.55 19.49
N ALA A 102 -4.06 -12.87 19.66
CA ALA A 102 -5.04 -13.62 20.45
C ALA A 102 -5.01 -13.22 21.93
N ASP A 103 -3.83 -13.12 22.54
CA ASP A 103 -3.65 -12.76 23.95
C ASP A 103 -4.14 -11.34 24.26
N ASN A 104 -4.11 -10.43 23.26
CA ASN A 104 -4.61 -9.06 23.39
C ASN A 104 -6.06 -8.87 22.88
N GLY A 105 -6.77 -9.97 22.57
CA GLY A 105 -8.18 -9.95 22.22
C GLY A 105 -8.49 -9.45 20.81
N TYR A 106 -7.51 -9.47 19.89
CA TYR A 106 -7.74 -9.23 18.48
C TYR A 106 -8.21 -10.52 17.80
N THR A 107 -9.15 -10.41 16.88
CA THR A 107 -9.68 -11.56 16.14
C THR A 107 -8.94 -11.80 14.84
N MET A 108 -8.34 -10.75 14.29
CA MET A 108 -7.54 -10.79 13.07
C MET A 108 -6.26 -9.99 13.22
N LEU A 109 -5.27 -10.34 12.42
CA LEU A 109 -4.03 -9.59 12.29
C LEU A 109 -3.68 -9.38 10.82
N ILE A 110 -2.99 -8.27 10.57
CA ILE A 110 -2.48 -7.90 9.25
C ILE A 110 -0.97 -7.79 9.32
N ILE A 111 -0.31 -8.49 8.39
CA ILE A 111 1.14 -8.43 8.16
C ILE A 111 1.34 -7.89 6.74
N GLY A 112 2.14 -6.84 6.61
CA GLY A 112 2.46 -6.22 5.34
C GLY A 112 3.94 -6.25 5.00
N VAL A 113 4.22 -6.25 3.72
CA VAL A 113 5.57 -6.14 3.15
C VAL A 113 5.55 -5.08 2.07
N VAL A 114 6.42 -4.09 2.17
CA VAL A 114 6.66 -3.16 1.07
C VAL A 114 7.57 -3.89 0.08
N THR A 115 7.01 -4.30 -1.06
CA THR A 115 7.69 -5.18 -2.02
C THR A 115 8.55 -4.42 -3.02
N GLU A 116 8.17 -3.19 -3.33
CA GLU A 116 8.95 -2.29 -4.19
C GLU A 116 8.95 -0.89 -3.59
N TRP A 117 10.10 -0.24 -3.64
CA TRP A 117 10.27 1.15 -3.27
C TRP A 117 11.39 1.74 -4.11
N ILE A 118 11.04 2.54 -5.11
CA ILE A 118 11.97 3.17 -6.02
C ILE A 118 11.71 4.67 -5.97
N GLU A 119 12.71 5.42 -5.53
CA GLU A 119 12.73 6.88 -5.62
C GLU A 119 13.59 7.27 -6.82
N GLY A 120 12.96 7.82 -7.83
CA GLY A 120 13.65 8.38 -8.98
C GLY A 120 14.45 9.61 -8.57
N ALA A 121 15.78 9.54 -8.70
CA ALA A 121 16.68 10.59 -8.22
C ALA A 121 16.48 11.95 -8.93
N THR A 122 15.96 11.96 -10.15
CA THR A 122 15.63 13.16 -10.92
C THR A 122 14.68 12.82 -12.07
N ASN A 123 13.92 13.82 -12.56
CA ASN A 123 13.11 13.71 -13.78
C ASN A 123 13.89 13.32 -15.04
N TRP A 124 15.23 13.37 -14.98
CA TRP A 124 16.14 13.04 -16.07
C TRP A 124 16.73 11.62 -15.97
N SER A 125 16.50 10.90 -14.87
CA SER A 125 17.06 9.55 -14.67
C SER A 125 16.39 8.48 -15.52
N GLY A 126 15.24 8.78 -16.14
CA GLY A 126 14.42 7.80 -16.86
C GLY A 126 13.78 6.73 -15.96
N THR A 127 13.94 6.86 -14.64
CA THR A 127 13.30 5.98 -13.63
C THR A 127 12.06 6.65 -13.07
N VAL A 128 10.98 5.90 -13.00
CA VAL A 128 9.72 6.34 -12.41
C VAL A 128 9.72 5.94 -10.93
N ASP A 129 9.19 6.80 -10.06
CA ASP A 129 8.93 6.42 -8.68
C ASP A 129 7.94 5.26 -8.64
N VAL A 130 8.20 4.29 -7.81
CA VAL A 130 7.35 3.11 -7.65
C VAL A 130 7.20 2.78 -6.17
N ALA A 131 5.98 2.49 -5.76
CA ALA A 131 5.70 1.85 -4.48
C ALA A 131 4.80 0.63 -4.70
N ALA A 132 5.12 -0.48 -4.04
CA ALA A 132 4.26 -1.65 -4.04
C ALA A 132 4.15 -2.24 -2.63
N LEU A 133 2.94 -2.65 -2.28
CA LEU A 133 2.60 -3.20 -0.97
C LEU A 133 1.86 -4.52 -1.16
N SER A 134 2.25 -5.52 -0.37
CA SER A 134 1.51 -6.77 -0.21
C SER A 134 1.10 -6.92 1.25
N VAL A 135 -0.17 -7.22 1.50
CA VAL A 135 -0.70 -7.46 2.84
C VAL A 135 -1.37 -8.82 2.92
N LYS A 136 -1.25 -9.45 4.08
CA LYS A 136 -1.87 -10.74 4.40
C LYS A 136 -2.65 -10.58 5.69
N VAL A 137 -3.88 -11.08 5.69
CA VAL A 137 -4.80 -11.10 6.83
C VAL A 137 -4.89 -12.51 7.36
N TYR A 138 -4.66 -12.68 8.64
CA TYR A 138 -4.76 -13.98 9.32
C TYR A 138 -5.80 -13.94 10.42
N SER A 139 -6.42 -15.09 10.68
CA SER A 139 -7.18 -15.33 11.92
C SER A 139 -6.21 -15.45 13.10
N SER A 140 -6.38 -14.68 14.17
CA SER A 140 -5.51 -14.79 15.35
C SER A 140 -5.68 -16.12 16.06
N LYS A 141 -6.88 -16.71 16.02
CA LYS A 141 -7.22 -17.98 16.71
C LYS A 141 -6.63 -19.20 16.03
N THR A 142 -6.71 -19.28 14.69
CA THR A 142 -6.25 -20.47 13.93
C THR A 142 -4.91 -20.24 13.25
N CYS A 143 -4.44 -19.00 13.19
CA CYS A 143 -3.26 -18.57 12.43
C CYS A 143 -3.34 -18.89 10.94
N GLU A 144 -4.54 -19.12 10.41
CA GLU A 144 -4.78 -19.39 8.99
C GLU A 144 -4.90 -18.08 8.20
N LEU A 145 -4.39 -18.08 6.99
CA LEU A 145 -4.55 -16.99 6.04
C LEU A 145 -6.03 -16.85 5.65
N SER A 146 -6.61 -15.69 5.91
CA SER A 146 -8.00 -15.38 5.61
C SER A 146 -8.15 -14.59 4.29
N ALA A 147 -7.23 -13.68 4.02
CA ALA A 147 -7.22 -12.89 2.80
C ALA A 147 -5.81 -12.38 2.49
N SER A 148 -5.55 -12.04 1.24
CA SER A 148 -4.37 -11.29 0.85
C SER A 148 -4.72 -10.27 -0.23
N ALA A 149 -4.03 -9.14 -0.21
CA ALA A 149 -4.17 -8.13 -1.25
C ALA A 149 -2.80 -7.53 -1.55
N SER A 150 -2.58 -7.16 -2.80
CA SER A 150 -1.37 -6.46 -3.21
C SER A 150 -1.72 -5.33 -4.17
N GLY A 151 -0.95 -4.27 -4.12
CA GLY A 151 -1.11 -3.14 -5.00
C GLY A 151 0.24 -2.54 -5.38
N ARG A 152 0.28 -1.90 -6.54
CA ARG A 152 1.44 -1.21 -7.09
C ARG A 152 1.03 0.12 -7.66
N GLU A 153 1.73 1.16 -7.30
CA GLU A 153 1.54 2.52 -7.79
C GLU A 153 2.81 2.99 -8.49
N ASN A 154 2.66 3.59 -9.66
CA ASN A 154 3.75 4.17 -10.42
C ASN A 154 3.57 5.68 -10.52
N GLY A 155 4.64 6.43 -10.33
CA GLY A 155 4.68 7.85 -10.65
C GLY A 155 4.52 8.13 -12.14
N THR A 156 4.21 9.37 -12.48
CA THR A 156 4.14 9.83 -13.87
C THR A 156 5.51 10.28 -14.37
N TRP A 157 5.82 10.00 -15.62
CA TRP A 157 7.11 10.31 -16.28
C TRP A 157 7.44 11.80 -16.36
N PHE A 158 6.44 12.68 -16.23
CA PHE A 158 6.56 14.12 -16.42
C PHE A 158 6.00 14.90 -15.24
N THR A 159 6.61 14.78 -14.08
CA THR A 159 6.35 15.72 -12.99
C THR A 159 7.56 16.65 -12.84
N PHE A 160 7.37 17.93 -13.13
CA PHE A 160 8.38 18.97 -12.85
C PHE A 160 8.61 19.19 -11.35
N VAL A 161 7.93 18.45 -10.49
CA VAL A 161 8.01 18.54 -9.04
C VAL A 161 8.43 17.18 -8.50
N ASN A 162 9.57 17.11 -7.84
CA ASN A 162 9.99 15.93 -7.05
C ASN A 162 9.08 15.79 -5.83
N ALA A 163 7.93 15.17 -6.02
CA ALA A 163 7.09 14.81 -4.90
C ALA A 163 7.66 13.50 -4.26
N PRO A 164 7.77 13.44 -2.93
CA PRO A 164 8.32 12.27 -2.26
C PRO A 164 7.48 11.02 -2.54
N THR A 165 8.10 9.85 -2.60
CA THR A 165 7.42 8.55 -2.86
C THR A 165 6.40 8.22 -1.76
N THR A 166 6.51 8.84 -0.59
CA THR A 166 5.50 8.76 0.50
C THR A 166 4.09 9.19 0.08
N ARG A 167 3.96 9.97 -1.01
CA ARG A 167 2.65 10.32 -1.61
C ARG A 167 1.82 9.09 -1.99
N PHE A 168 2.46 7.94 -2.20
CA PHE A 168 1.79 6.70 -2.56
C PHE A 168 1.17 5.95 -1.37
N PHE A 169 1.51 6.29 -0.13
CA PHE A 169 1.00 5.62 1.05
C PHE A 169 -0.53 5.67 1.12
N GLU A 170 -1.11 6.85 0.91
CA GLU A 170 -2.56 7.02 0.99
C GLU A 170 -3.32 6.31 -0.13
N PRO A 171 -3.07 6.56 -1.43
CA PRO A 171 -3.86 5.95 -2.49
C PRO A 171 -3.70 4.42 -2.51
N LEU A 172 -2.50 3.91 -2.24
CA LEU A 172 -2.24 2.48 -2.22
C LEU A 172 -2.92 1.80 -1.02
N SER A 173 -2.85 2.40 0.17
CA SER A 173 -3.55 1.91 1.37
C SER A 173 -5.07 1.90 1.16
N GLU A 174 -5.63 2.98 0.61
CA GLU A 174 -7.07 3.11 0.36
C GLU A 174 -7.58 2.00 -0.55
N LYS A 175 -6.92 1.80 -1.69
CA LYS A 175 -7.31 0.76 -2.67
C LYS A 175 -7.20 -0.66 -2.10
N ILE A 176 -6.14 -0.95 -1.34
CA ILE A 176 -5.97 -2.26 -0.71
C ILE A 176 -7.05 -2.47 0.37
N VAL A 177 -7.33 -1.46 1.19
CA VAL A 177 -8.40 -1.52 2.19
C VAL A 177 -9.76 -1.73 1.52
N GLU A 178 -10.09 -0.98 0.46
CA GLU A 178 -11.32 -1.20 -0.31
C GLU A 178 -11.44 -2.64 -0.83
N ALA A 179 -10.33 -3.21 -1.31
CA ALA A 179 -10.30 -4.58 -1.80
C ALA A 179 -10.55 -5.61 -0.67
N LEU A 180 -9.98 -5.39 0.52
CA LEU A 180 -10.16 -6.27 1.68
C LEU A 180 -11.57 -6.17 2.32
N LEU A 181 -12.32 -5.11 2.03
CA LEU A 181 -13.67 -4.87 2.58
C LEU A 181 -14.80 -5.40 1.70
N LYS A 182 -14.51 -5.79 0.47
CA LYS A 182 -15.46 -6.39 -0.49
C LYS A 182 -15.66 -7.87 -0.25
#